data_aa2192bf268868a18c734700ab90daf7
#
_entry.id   aa2192bf268868a18c734700ab90daf7
#
_cell.length_a   1.000
_cell.length_b   1.000
_cell.length_c   1.000
_cell.angle_alpha   90.00
_cell.angle_beta   90.00
_cell.angle_gamma   90.00
#
_symmetry.space_group_name_H-M   'P 1'
#
loop_
_entity.id
_entity.type
_entity.pdbx_description
1 polymer ?
#
loop_
_entity_poly.entity_id
_entity_poly.type
_entity_poly.pdbx_seq_one_letter_code
_entity_poly.pdbx_strand_id
1 'polypeptide(L)' 'MKLEYDPVRDLFYIYFADSEEKSAKTVTVVPGVHADFDSGGKIIGIEIIDASEIMGKKIEFTLPEIDQVSKKVA' A
#
# COMPACT_ATOMS: atom_id res chain seq x y z
N MET A 1 -2.72 -2.40 -8.54
CA MET A 1 -2.70 -1.87 -7.18
C MET A 1 -4.10 -1.90 -6.58
N LYS A 2 -4.20 -2.28 -5.36
CA LYS A 2 -5.48 -2.40 -4.66
C LYS A 2 -5.37 -1.68 -3.32
N LEU A 3 -6.41 -0.92 -2.96
CA LEU A 3 -6.51 -0.22 -1.68
C LEU A 3 -7.62 -0.85 -0.86
N GLU A 4 -7.36 -1.08 0.41
CA GLU A 4 -8.32 -1.72 1.29
C GLU A 4 -8.29 -1.04 2.65
N TYR A 5 -9.47 -0.70 3.18
CA TYR A 5 -9.59 -0.10 4.49
C TYR A 5 -10.57 -0.89 5.34
N ASP A 6 -10.14 -1.25 6.54
CA ASP A 6 -10.98 -1.90 7.54
C ASP A 6 -11.35 -0.86 8.60
N PRO A 7 -12.60 -0.36 8.60
CA PRO A 7 -13.00 0.68 9.56
C PRO A 7 -13.15 0.18 10.98
N VAL A 8 -13.33 -1.12 11.17
CA VAL A 8 -13.45 -1.69 12.52
C VAL A 8 -12.11 -1.67 13.23
N ARG A 9 -11.05 -2.02 12.51
CA ARG A 9 -9.68 -2.07 13.05
C ARG A 9 -8.87 -0.82 12.77
N ASP A 10 -9.41 0.06 11.94
CA ASP A 10 -8.70 1.26 11.48
C ASP A 10 -7.37 0.90 10.81
N LEU A 11 -7.43 -0.11 9.93
CA LEU A 11 -6.29 -0.58 9.17
C LEU A 11 -6.45 -0.21 7.70
N PHE A 12 -5.40 0.34 7.13
CA PHE A 12 -5.35 0.63 5.70
C PHE A 12 -4.24 -0.21 5.08
N TYR A 13 -4.54 -0.86 3.95
CA TYR A 13 -3.54 -1.66 3.26
C TYR A 13 -3.50 -1.30 1.78
N ILE A 14 -2.29 -1.13 1.26
CA ILE A 14 -2.03 -0.87 -0.15
C ILE A 14 -1.33 -2.10 -0.71
N TYR A 15 -1.96 -2.76 -1.68
CA TYR A 15 -1.38 -3.90 -2.36
C TYR A 15 -0.77 -3.43 -3.67
N PHE A 16 0.53 -3.61 -3.85
CA PHE A 16 1.22 -3.27 -5.10
C PHE A 16 1.26 -4.44 -6.06
N ALA A 17 1.19 -5.67 -5.54
CA ALA A 17 1.24 -6.89 -6.32
C ALA A 17 -0.08 -7.64 -6.20
N ASP A 18 -0.17 -8.78 -6.89
CA ASP A 18 -1.32 -9.66 -6.77
C ASP A 18 -1.48 -10.16 -5.35
N SER A 19 -2.73 -10.39 -4.93
CA SER A 19 -3.04 -10.85 -3.59
C SER A 19 -2.45 -12.22 -3.26
N GLU A 20 -1.98 -12.95 -4.27
CA GLU A 20 -1.35 -14.25 -4.08
C GLU A 20 0.11 -14.15 -3.63
N GLU A 21 0.72 -13.00 -3.83
CA GLU A 21 2.09 -12.78 -3.36
C GLU A 21 2.12 -12.81 -1.85
N LYS A 22 3.03 -13.59 -1.29
CA LYS A 22 3.19 -13.71 0.15
C LYS A 22 4.34 -12.86 0.63
N SER A 23 4.11 -12.18 1.75
CA SER A 23 5.17 -11.43 2.40
C SER A 23 6.21 -12.39 2.97
N ALA A 24 7.46 -12.18 2.59
CA ALA A 24 8.59 -12.91 3.15
C ALA A 24 9.30 -12.07 4.22
N LYS A 25 9.11 -10.77 4.21
CA LYS A 25 9.75 -9.86 5.15
C LYS A 25 8.88 -8.63 5.33
N THR A 26 8.71 -8.20 6.56
CA THR A 26 8.02 -6.96 6.90
C THR A 26 9.00 -6.02 7.61
N VAL A 27 9.03 -4.78 7.17
CA VAL A 27 9.89 -3.74 7.73
C VAL A 27 9.01 -2.62 8.26
N THR A 28 9.25 -2.19 9.50
CA THR A 28 8.59 -1.02 10.05
C THR A 28 9.30 0.22 9.54
N VAL A 29 8.59 1.02 8.76
CA VAL A 29 9.13 2.26 8.18
C VAL A 29 9.15 3.36 9.22
N VAL A 30 8.01 3.56 9.86
CA VAL A 30 7.82 4.44 11.03
C VAL A 30 6.78 3.76 11.91
N PRO A 31 6.61 4.16 13.17
CA PRO A 31 5.57 3.55 14.00
C PRO A 31 4.21 3.55 13.31
N GLY A 32 3.61 2.37 13.21
CA GLY A 32 2.31 2.19 12.57
C GLY A 32 2.32 2.03 11.07
N VAL A 33 3.48 2.12 10.42
CA VAL A 33 3.58 1.95 8.96
C VAL A 33 4.56 0.83 8.66
N HIS A 34 4.06 -0.25 8.07
CA HIS A 34 4.85 -1.45 7.76
C HIS A 34 4.86 -1.71 6.27
N ALA A 35 6.03 -2.01 5.73
CA ALA A 35 6.19 -2.38 4.33
C ALA A 35 6.47 -3.86 4.23
N ASP A 36 5.75 -4.55 3.35
CA ASP A 36 5.92 -5.97 3.08
C ASP A 36 6.69 -6.18 1.79
N PHE A 37 7.62 -7.13 1.84
CA PHE A 37 8.46 -7.48 0.69
C PHE A 37 8.36 -8.96 0.39
N ASP A 38 8.50 -9.33 -0.88
CA ASP A 38 8.56 -10.73 -1.27
C ASP A 38 9.97 -11.29 -1.04
N SER A 39 10.17 -12.57 -1.36
CA SER A 39 11.46 -13.24 -1.16
C SER A 39 12.59 -12.66 -2.00
N GLY A 40 12.25 -11.97 -3.08
CA GLY A 40 13.22 -11.30 -3.93
C GLY A 40 13.56 -9.88 -3.50
N GLY A 41 12.94 -9.39 -2.42
CA GLY A 41 13.17 -8.04 -1.93
C GLY A 41 12.32 -6.97 -2.60
N LYS A 42 11.33 -7.36 -3.40
CA LYS A 42 10.43 -6.43 -4.04
C LYS A 42 9.31 -6.06 -3.09
N ILE A 43 8.96 -4.78 -3.01
CA ILE A 43 7.84 -4.34 -2.19
C ILE A 43 6.52 -4.81 -2.79
N ILE A 44 5.67 -5.39 -1.95
CA ILE A 44 4.37 -5.91 -2.37
C ILE A 44 3.21 -5.22 -1.69
N GLY A 45 3.44 -4.51 -0.61
CA GLY A 45 2.36 -3.80 0.06
C GLY A 45 2.82 -2.94 1.22
N ILE A 46 1.91 -2.10 1.68
CA ILE A 46 2.12 -1.27 2.86
C ILE A 46 0.88 -1.35 3.75
N GLU A 47 1.10 -1.60 5.03
CA GLU A 47 0.04 -1.62 6.05
C GLU A 47 0.18 -0.39 6.95
N ILE A 48 -0.94 0.29 7.19
CA ILE A 48 -0.99 1.44 8.08
C ILE A 48 -1.96 1.14 9.21
N ILE A 49 -1.44 1.05 10.41
CA ILE A 49 -2.20 0.80 11.64
C ILE A 49 -2.62 2.15 12.22
N ASP A 50 -3.82 2.20 12.77
CA ASP A 50 -4.42 3.45 13.24
C ASP A 50 -4.45 4.49 12.12
N ALA A 51 -4.93 4.06 10.97
CA ALA A 51 -4.84 4.83 9.73
C ALA A 51 -5.48 6.21 9.83
N SER A 52 -6.61 6.33 10.54
CA SER A 52 -7.28 7.62 10.68
C SER A 52 -6.43 8.63 11.46
N GLU A 53 -5.57 8.18 12.36
CA GLU A 53 -4.68 9.06 13.11
C GLU A 53 -3.48 9.49 12.27
N ILE A 54 -2.97 8.57 11.45
CA ILE A 54 -1.77 8.82 10.63
C ILE A 54 -2.12 9.57 9.36
N MET A 55 -3.20 9.16 8.68
CA MET A 55 -3.57 9.68 7.36
C MET A 55 -4.63 10.77 7.42
N GLY A 56 -5.23 10.98 8.59
CA GLY A 56 -6.36 11.88 8.72
C GLY A 56 -7.66 11.21 8.31
N LYS A 57 -8.78 11.93 8.48
CA LYS A 57 -10.11 11.38 8.24
C LYS A 57 -10.49 11.40 6.76
N LYS A 58 -9.76 12.12 5.95
CA LYS A 58 -10.02 12.25 4.52
C LYS A 58 -8.77 11.84 3.76
N ILE A 59 -8.94 10.91 2.85
CA ILE A 59 -7.84 10.44 2.01
C ILE A 59 -8.08 10.93 0.59
N GLU A 60 -7.09 11.61 0.03
CA GLU A 60 -7.16 12.11 -1.33
C GLU A 60 -5.99 11.53 -2.13
N PHE A 61 -6.29 11.13 -3.35
CA PHE A 61 -5.29 10.64 -4.27
C PHE A 61 -5.24 11.57 -5.48
N THR A 62 -4.03 12.00 -5.82
CA THR A 62 -3.81 12.74 -7.06
C THR A 62 -2.97 11.85 -7.97
N LEU A 63 -3.52 11.51 -9.11
CA LEU A 63 -2.84 10.66 -10.07
C LEU A 63 -2.23 11.51 -11.19
N PRO A 64 -1.05 11.15 -11.68
CA PRO A 64 -0.47 11.82 -12.84
C PRO A 64 -1.28 11.48 -14.08
N GLU A 65 -1.00 12.17 -15.18
CA GLU A 65 -1.66 11.88 -16.45
C GLU A 65 -1.37 10.45 -16.88
N ILE A 66 -2.43 9.70 -17.12
CA ILE A 66 -2.34 8.28 -17.33
C ILE A 66 -1.91 7.92 -18.75
N ASP A 67 -2.26 8.72 -19.72
CA ASP A 67 -1.97 8.42 -21.12
C ASP A 67 -0.47 8.28 -21.38
N GLN A 68 0.36 9.05 -20.70
CA GLN A 68 1.81 8.91 -20.82
C GLN A 68 2.32 7.65 -20.16
N VAL A 69 1.71 7.28 -19.06
CA VAL A 69 2.09 6.05 -18.34
C VAL A 69 1.69 4.83 -19.14
N SER A 70 0.50 4.82 -19.71
CA SER A 70 0.03 3.67 -20.48
C SER A 70 0.84 3.44 -21.75
N LYS A 71 1.38 4.48 -22.35
CA LYS A 71 2.26 4.34 -23.51
C LYS A 71 3.57 3.63 -23.17
N LYS A 72 4.04 3.79 -21.96
CA LYS A 72 5.27 3.14 -21.51
C LYS A 72 5.07 1.70 -21.13
N VAL A 73 3.88 1.38 -20.70
CA VAL A 73 3.53 0.04 -20.26
C VAL A 73 3.17 -0.86 -21.43
N ALA A 74 2.67 -0.29 -22.46
CA ALA A 74 2.19 -1.04 -23.62
C ALA A 74 3.30 -1.78 -24.40
#